data_33f94019ba2986963846a1997bd84a2c
#
_entry.id   33f94019ba2986963846a1997bd84a2c
#
_cell.length_a   1.000
_cell.length_b   1.000
_cell.length_c   1.000
_cell.angle_alpha   90.00
_cell.angle_beta   90.00
_cell.angle_gamma   90.00
#
_symmetry.space_group_name_H-M   'P 1'
#
loop_
_entity.id
_entity.type
_entity.pdbx_description
1 polymer ?
#
loop_
_entity_poly.entity_id
_entity_poly.type
_entity_poly.pdbx_seq_one_letter_code
_entity_poly.pdbx_strand_id
1 'polypeptide(L)'
;MKELEANVVRSAILKTGKRIDGRDTKTVRPIVAEVGLLPRTHGSALFTRGETQALAVTTLGTGQDEQIIDSLEGESRSRFMLHYNFPPYSVGEAGRVGSPGRREIGHGKLAWRAIHPVLPEKEEFPYTLRTVSEVTESNGSSSMATVCGTSLSMMDAGVPLKRPVAGIAMGLIKEDDSFAVLSDILGDEDHLGDMDFKVAGTQDGITSLQMDIKITSITAKIMEIALDQAKDGRLHILGEMSKALNTARDNLSDSAPKITTLKIPVDKIRDIIGPGGKVIREICEQTGAKIDIEDDGTVSIAASSQESSDAAIGRVKDIVAEPELGEIYTGSVVKTVDFGAFVNFLGPK
;
A
#
# COMPACT_ATOMS: atom_id res chain seq x y z
N MET A 1 19.78 1.50 -38.47
CA MET A 1 20.43 2.04 -37.26
C MET A 1 20.11 1.21 -36.04
N LYS A 2 18.85 0.96 -35.67
CA LYS A 2 18.46 0.15 -34.49
C LYS A 2 19.13 -1.25 -34.45
N GLU A 3 19.18 -1.95 -35.55
CA GLU A 3 19.83 -3.28 -35.63
C GLU A 3 21.35 -3.22 -35.40
N LEU A 4 22.01 -2.18 -35.92
CA LEU A 4 23.44 -1.95 -35.68
C LEU A 4 23.72 -1.64 -34.20
N GLU A 5 22.89 -0.80 -33.57
CA GLU A 5 22.94 -0.46 -32.17
C GLU A 5 22.78 -1.71 -31.29
N ALA A 6 21.75 -2.52 -31.59
CA ALA A 6 21.51 -3.78 -30.90
C ALA A 6 22.72 -4.71 -30.99
N ASN A 7 23.26 -4.91 -32.19
CA ASN A 7 24.42 -5.78 -32.42
C ASN A 7 25.67 -5.30 -31.65
N VAL A 8 25.91 -3.98 -31.61
CA VAL A 8 27.07 -3.41 -30.89
C VAL A 8 26.91 -3.61 -29.40
N VAL A 9 25.76 -3.20 -28.81
CA VAL A 9 25.51 -3.27 -27.38
C VAL A 9 25.51 -4.72 -26.91
N ARG A 10 24.73 -5.59 -27.54
CA ARG A 10 24.58 -6.99 -27.15
C ARG A 10 25.94 -7.72 -27.23
N SER A 11 26.69 -7.53 -28.33
CA SER A 11 28.02 -8.12 -28.50
C SER A 11 29.03 -7.60 -27.47
N ALA A 12 28.98 -6.32 -27.14
CA ALA A 12 29.85 -5.73 -26.11
C ALA A 12 29.59 -6.37 -24.74
N ILE A 13 28.33 -6.46 -24.34
CA ILE A 13 27.95 -7.08 -23.05
C ILE A 13 28.38 -8.55 -22.98
N LEU A 14 28.09 -9.34 -24.00
CA LEU A 14 28.46 -10.76 -24.03
C LEU A 14 29.98 -11.00 -24.04
N LYS A 15 30.76 -10.13 -24.70
CA LYS A 15 32.22 -10.30 -24.82
C LYS A 15 32.98 -9.73 -23.63
N THR A 16 32.52 -8.63 -23.07
CA THR A 16 33.29 -7.87 -22.06
C THR A 16 32.70 -7.93 -20.66
N GLY A 17 31.42 -8.32 -20.51
CA GLY A 17 30.66 -8.24 -19.27
C GLY A 17 30.36 -6.80 -18.82
N LYS A 18 30.65 -5.79 -19.65
CA LYS A 18 30.40 -4.38 -19.36
C LYS A 18 29.13 -3.89 -20.07
N ARG A 19 28.30 -3.17 -19.35
CA ARG A 19 27.03 -2.60 -19.79
C ARG A 19 27.20 -1.20 -20.37
N ILE A 20 26.13 -0.62 -20.87
CA ILE A 20 26.10 0.72 -21.50
C ILE A 20 26.63 1.79 -20.53
N ASP A 21 26.27 1.70 -19.25
CA ASP A 21 26.67 2.63 -18.19
C ASP A 21 28.00 2.25 -17.50
N GLY A 22 28.69 1.25 -17.99
CA GLY A 22 29.97 0.77 -17.47
C GLY A 22 29.90 -0.21 -16.30
N ARG A 23 28.70 -0.49 -15.76
CA ARG A 23 28.50 -1.52 -14.72
C ARG A 23 28.79 -2.93 -15.29
N ASP A 24 29.04 -3.86 -14.38
CA ASP A 24 28.98 -5.28 -14.69
C ASP A 24 27.53 -5.78 -14.79
N THR A 25 27.35 -7.06 -15.02
CA THR A 25 26.01 -7.65 -15.20
C THR A 25 25.22 -7.80 -13.91
N LYS A 26 25.81 -7.63 -12.72
CA LYS A 26 25.20 -7.90 -11.40
C LYS A 26 24.97 -6.64 -10.55
N THR A 27 25.77 -5.60 -10.77
CA THR A 27 25.71 -4.39 -9.97
C THR A 27 24.40 -3.63 -10.16
N VAL A 28 23.72 -3.35 -9.04
CA VAL A 28 22.56 -2.46 -8.95
C VAL A 28 23.04 -1.02 -8.91
N ARG A 29 22.31 -0.09 -9.56
CA ARG A 29 22.61 1.35 -9.49
C ARG A 29 22.55 1.88 -8.06
N PRO A 30 23.24 2.98 -7.75
CA PRO A 30 23.16 3.62 -6.44
C PRO A 30 21.72 3.91 -6.03
N ILE A 31 21.41 3.65 -4.76
CA ILE A 31 20.08 3.85 -4.19
C ILE A 31 20.14 4.94 -3.14
N VAL A 32 19.17 5.86 -3.21
CA VAL A 32 18.88 6.84 -2.16
C VAL A 32 17.41 6.67 -1.79
N ALA A 33 17.15 6.48 -0.51
CA ALA A 33 15.80 6.36 0.02
C ALA A 33 15.60 7.37 1.15
N GLU A 34 14.50 8.10 1.12
CA GLU A 34 14.12 9.11 2.11
C GLU A 34 12.68 8.89 2.52
N VAL A 35 12.37 9.08 3.80
CA VAL A 35 11.02 8.92 4.34
C VAL A 35 10.58 10.17 5.10
N GLY A 36 9.27 10.39 5.23
CA GLY A 36 8.74 11.53 5.96
C GLY A 36 8.94 12.88 5.23
N LEU A 37 9.05 12.87 3.89
CA LEU A 37 9.29 14.08 3.11
C LEU A 37 8.14 15.09 3.18
N LEU A 38 6.90 14.60 3.19
CA LEU A 38 5.71 15.42 3.11
C LEU A 38 5.07 15.52 4.50
N PRO A 39 5.11 16.72 5.13
CA PRO A 39 4.80 16.85 6.57
C PRO A 39 3.33 16.66 6.92
N ARG A 40 2.41 16.69 5.96
CA ARG A 40 0.97 16.55 6.20
C ARG A 40 0.37 15.22 5.73
N THR A 41 1.18 14.36 5.12
CA THR A 41 0.76 13.02 4.71
C THR A 41 0.87 12.04 5.88
N HIS A 42 0.19 10.90 5.78
CA HIS A 42 0.28 9.90 6.84
C HIS A 42 1.60 9.14 6.77
N GLY A 43 2.12 8.91 5.56
CA GLY A 43 3.47 8.41 5.29
C GLY A 43 3.91 8.76 3.88
N SER A 44 5.19 9.02 3.68
CA SER A 44 5.77 9.36 2.39
C SER A 44 7.18 8.84 2.25
N ALA A 45 7.55 8.43 1.04
CA ALA A 45 8.90 8.00 0.72
C ALA A 45 9.30 8.44 -0.69
N LEU A 46 10.52 8.91 -0.83
CA LEU A 46 11.18 9.12 -2.11
C LEU A 46 12.22 8.03 -2.29
N PHE A 47 12.01 7.20 -3.30
CA PHE A 47 12.95 6.14 -3.65
C PHE A 47 13.60 6.45 -4.99
N THR A 48 14.92 6.58 -4.97
CA THR A 48 15.75 6.86 -6.14
C THR A 48 16.72 5.70 -6.38
N ARG A 49 16.79 5.21 -7.62
CA ARG A 49 17.74 4.20 -8.07
C ARG A 49 18.37 4.66 -9.39
N GLY A 50 19.58 5.21 -9.31
CA GLY A 50 20.19 5.91 -10.44
C GLY A 50 19.27 7.00 -10.95
N GLU A 51 18.88 6.93 -12.22
CA GLU A 51 17.99 7.88 -12.92
C GLU A 51 16.51 7.45 -12.89
N THR A 52 16.11 6.69 -11.87
CA THR A 52 14.70 6.30 -11.69
C THR A 52 14.25 6.68 -10.30
N GLN A 53 13.23 7.53 -10.22
CA GLN A 53 12.74 8.08 -8.96
C GLN A 53 11.22 7.98 -8.88
N ALA A 54 10.72 7.55 -7.71
CA ALA A 54 9.30 7.47 -7.40
C ALA A 54 9.01 8.06 -6.02
N LEU A 55 8.08 9.00 -5.96
CA LEU A 55 7.52 9.53 -4.73
C LEU A 55 6.25 8.74 -4.40
N ALA A 56 6.29 7.96 -3.33
CA ALA A 56 5.15 7.19 -2.85
C ALA A 56 4.55 7.84 -1.61
N VAL A 57 3.23 8.00 -1.60
CA VAL A 57 2.48 8.62 -0.50
C VAL A 57 1.38 7.67 -0.05
N THR A 58 1.39 7.33 1.23
CA THR A 58 0.38 6.45 1.84
C THR A 58 -0.60 7.26 2.67
N THR A 59 -1.88 7.00 2.47
CA THR A 59 -3.00 7.56 3.23
C THR A 59 -3.73 6.43 3.93
N LEU A 60 -4.02 6.62 5.21
CA LEU A 60 -4.83 5.75 6.05
C LEU A 60 -6.27 6.25 6.05
N GLY A 61 -7.20 5.41 5.69
CA GLY A 61 -8.63 5.70 5.68
C GLY A 61 -9.42 4.80 6.63
N THR A 62 -10.72 4.97 6.65
CA THR A 62 -11.69 4.17 7.43
C THR A 62 -12.30 3.07 6.57
N GLY A 63 -13.16 2.22 7.14
CA GLY A 63 -13.92 1.22 6.40
C GLY A 63 -14.82 1.82 5.30
N GLN A 64 -15.29 3.06 5.50
CA GLN A 64 -16.10 3.77 4.48
C GLN A 64 -15.29 4.18 3.23
N ASP A 65 -13.96 4.22 3.36
CA ASP A 65 -13.05 4.59 2.27
C ASP A 65 -12.59 3.36 1.44
N GLU A 66 -13.08 2.15 1.76
CA GLU A 66 -12.81 0.93 0.98
C GLU A 66 -13.30 1.06 -0.46
N GLN A 67 -12.50 0.56 -1.39
CA GLN A 67 -12.91 0.51 -2.80
C GLN A 67 -14.00 -0.54 -3.00
N ILE A 68 -15.12 -0.11 -3.55
CA ILE A 68 -16.19 -1.02 -4.00
C ILE A 68 -15.84 -1.47 -5.42
N ILE A 69 -15.79 -2.79 -5.61
CA ILE A 69 -15.53 -3.44 -6.89
C ILE A 69 -16.79 -4.20 -7.28
N ASP A 70 -17.51 -3.67 -8.28
CA ASP A 70 -18.66 -4.32 -8.89
C ASP A 70 -18.20 -5.15 -10.09
N SER A 71 -18.45 -6.46 -10.04
CA SER A 71 -18.04 -7.42 -11.05
C SER A 71 -19.20 -8.39 -11.38
N LEU A 72 -19.02 -9.22 -12.42
CA LEU A 72 -19.99 -10.24 -12.78
C LEU A 72 -20.19 -11.29 -11.69
N GLU A 73 -19.23 -11.44 -10.78
CA GLU A 73 -19.28 -12.37 -9.65
C GLU A 73 -19.94 -11.74 -8.41
N GLY A 74 -20.29 -10.45 -8.48
CA GLY A 74 -20.90 -9.69 -7.40
C GLY A 74 -20.04 -8.52 -6.93
N GLU A 75 -20.57 -7.79 -5.93
CA GLU A 75 -19.86 -6.69 -5.27
C GLU A 75 -18.85 -7.23 -4.26
N SER A 76 -17.64 -6.70 -4.31
CA SER A 76 -16.60 -6.96 -3.32
C SER A 76 -15.95 -5.65 -2.86
N ARG A 77 -15.28 -5.67 -1.69
CA ARG A 77 -14.60 -4.51 -1.14
C ARG A 77 -13.11 -4.77 -1.01
N SER A 78 -12.31 -3.76 -1.31
CA SER A 78 -10.86 -3.81 -1.18
C SER A 78 -10.38 -2.69 -0.27
N ARG A 79 -9.69 -3.05 0.81
CA ARG A 79 -9.08 -2.10 1.75
C ARG A 79 -7.71 -1.61 1.32
N PHE A 80 -7.14 -2.12 0.24
CA PHE A 80 -5.86 -1.68 -0.28
C PHE A 80 -5.96 -1.23 -1.73
N MET A 81 -5.59 0.01 -1.97
CA MET A 81 -5.52 0.65 -3.28
C MET A 81 -4.11 1.13 -3.54
N LEU A 82 -3.59 0.88 -4.75
CA LEU A 82 -2.33 1.42 -5.22
C LEU A 82 -2.53 2.06 -6.59
N HIS A 83 -2.22 3.35 -6.68
CA HIS A 83 -2.28 4.14 -7.90
C HIS A 83 -0.87 4.46 -8.36
N TYR A 84 -0.60 4.19 -9.62
CA TYR A 84 0.69 4.42 -10.25
C TYR A 84 0.52 5.45 -11.36
N ASN A 85 1.22 6.57 -11.24
CA ASN A 85 1.21 7.65 -12.20
C ASN A 85 2.57 7.77 -12.89
N PHE A 86 2.55 7.79 -14.22
CA PHE A 86 3.73 7.90 -15.07
C PHE A 86 3.56 9.04 -16.08
N PRO A 87 3.73 10.28 -15.61
CA PRO A 87 3.56 11.45 -16.48
C PRO A 87 4.68 11.52 -17.52
N PRO A 88 4.43 12.13 -18.70
CA PRO A 88 5.40 12.22 -19.79
C PRO A 88 6.75 12.84 -19.38
N TYR A 89 6.73 13.82 -18.46
CA TYR A 89 7.95 14.47 -17.99
C TYR A 89 8.93 13.51 -17.29
N SER A 90 8.44 12.37 -16.77
CA SER A 90 9.31 11.37 -16.12
C SER A 90 10.35 10.74 -17.06
N VAL A 91 10.13 10.81 -18.35
CA VAL A 91 11.06 10.40 -19.41
C VAL A 91 11.50 11.56 -20.28
N GLY A 92 11.34 12.80 -19.80
CA GLY A 92 11.75 14.01 -20.54
C GLY A 92 10.88 14.35 -21.74
N GLU A 93 9.67 13.80 -21.84
CA GLU A 93 8.74 14.03 -22.94
C GLU A 93 7.71 15.11 -22.59
N ALA A 94 7.35 15.90 -23.62
CA ALA A 94 6.18 16.77 -23.56
C ALA A 94 4.95 15.97 -24.00
N GLY A 95 3.92 15.92 -23.16
CA GLY A 95 2.72 15.15 -23.46
C GLY A 95 1.55 15.56 -22.60
N ARG A 96 0.35 15.05 -22.97
CA ARG A 96 -0.87 15.31 -22.23
C ARG A 96 -0.88 14.49 -20.94
N VAL A 97 -1.09 15.13 -19.81
CA VAL A 97 -1.41 14.48 -18.54
C VAL A 97 -2.92 14.23 -18.50
N GLY A 98 -3.33 12.99 -18.33
CA GLY A 98 -4.72 12.56 -18.36
C GLY A 98 -4.99 11.36 -17.48
N SER A 99 -6.06 10.62 -17.77
CA SER A 99 -6.36 9.37 -17.07
C SER A 99 -5.28 8.31 -17.33
N PRO A 100 -4.99 7.44 -16.35
CA PRO A 100 -4.00 6.38 -16.50
C PRO A 100 -4.28 5.48 -17.71
N GLY A 101 -3.25 5.22 -18.51
CA GLY A 101 -3.31 4.29 -19.62
C GLY A 101 -3.16 2.83 -19.17
N ARG A 102 -3.25 1.89 -20.12
CA ARG A 102 -3.13 0.45 -19.82
C ARG A 102 -1.80 0.08 -19.16
N ARG A 103 -0.71 0.74 -19.54
CA ARG A 103 0.63 0.52 -18.98
C ARG A 103 0.67 0.90 -17.49
N GLU A 104 0.13 2.06 -17.15
CA GLU A 104 0.07 2.54 -15.76
C GLU A 104 -0.81 1.64 -14.89
N ILE A 105 -1.97 1.22 -15.39
CA ILE A 105 -2.85 0.27 -14.70
C ILE A 105 -2.13 -1.06 -14.46
N GLY A 106 -1.42 -1.59 -15.46
CA GLY A 106 -0.67 -2.84 -15.36
C GLY A 106 0.49 -2.76 -14.36
N HIS A 107 1.25 -1.66 -14.39
CA HIS A 107 2.35 -1.41 -13.44
C HIS A 107 1.85 -1.21 -12.02
N GLY A 108 0.75 -0.46 -11.86
CA GLY A 108 0.10 -0.29 -10.56
C GLY A 108 -0.37 -1.64 -9.98
N LYS A 109 -1.00 -2.49 -10.82
CA LYS A 109 -1.45 -3.82 -10.38
C LYS A 109 -0.29 -4.76 -10.04
N LEU A 110 0.85 -4.67 -10.74
CA LEU A 110 2.06 -5.41 -10.41
C LEU A 110 2.59 -4.99 -9.02
N ALA A 111 2.70 -3.69 -8.76
CA ALA A 111 3.14 -3.18 -7.46
C ALA A 111 2.15 -3.53 -6.35
N TRP A 112 0.84 -3.45 -6.61
CA TRP A 112 -0.20 -3.90 -5.69
C TRP A 112 -0.02 -5.37 -5.31
N ARG A 113 0.18 -6.27 -6.29
CA ARG A 113 0.42 -7.71 -6.04
C ARG A 113 1.69 -7.96 -5.25
N ALA A 114 2.72 -7.14 -5.45
CA ALA A 114 3.98 -7.26 -4.71
C ALA A 114 3.82 -6.97 -3.21
N ILE A 115 2.98 -6.01 -2.85
CA ILE A 115 2.79 -5.54 -1.47
C ILE A 115 1.66 -6.29 -0.76
N HIS A 116 0.59 -6.65 -1.45
CA HIS A 116 -0.62 -7.23 -0.86
C HIS A 116 -0.36 -8.42 0.10
N PRO A 117 0.54 -9.39 -0.20
CA PRO A 117 0.77 -10.54 0.70
C PRO A 117 1.40 -10.21 2.05
N VAL A 118 2.02 -9.04 2.18
CA VAL A 118 2.70 -8.61 3.41
C VAL A 118 1.90 -7.63 4.24
N LEU A 119 0.68 -7.29 3.81
CA LEU A 119 -0.19 -6.42 4.59
C LEU A 119 -0.61 -7.10 5.90
N PRO A 120 -0.79 -6.33 6.99
CA PRO A 120 -1.39 -6.85 8.22
C PRO A 120 -2.83 -7.30 7.99
N GLU A 121 -3.37 -8.15 8.83
CA GLU A 121 -4.78 -8.51 8.82
C GLU A 121 -5.65 -7.30 9.28
N LYS A 122 -6.95 -7.32 8.94
CA LYS A 122 -7.85 -6.19 9.25
C LYS A 122 -8.01 -5.99 10.76
N GLU A 123 -8.02 -7.06 11.51
CA GLU A 123 -8.15 -7.07 12.95
C GLU A 123 -6.93 -6.46 13.66
N GLU A 124 -5.74 -6.61 13.08
CA GLU A 124 -4.49 -6.06 13.59
C GLU A 124 -4.35 -4.56 13.22
N PHE A 125 -4.78 -4.20 12.00
CA PHE A 125 -4.64 -2.84 11.49
C PHE A 125 -5.90 -2.43 10.69
N PRO A 126 -6.95 -1.89 11.34
CA PRO A 126 -8.28 -1.71 10.76
C PRO A 126 -8.40 -0.49 9.84
N TYR A 127 -7.36 -0.20 9.09
CA TYR A 127 -7.33 0.93 8.17
C TYR A 127 -7.50 0.48 6.71
N THR A 128 -8.18 1.31 5.94
CA THR A 128 -8.10 1.30 4.49
C THR A 128 -6.82 1.98 4.06
N LEU A 129 -6.06 1.32 3.21
CA LEU A 129 -4.74 1.76 2.76
C LEU A 129 -4.83 2.27 1.32
N ARG A 130 -4.46 3.52 1.09
CA ARG A 130 -4.34 4.08 -0.26
C ARG A 130 -2.93 4.61 -0.47
N THR A 131 -2.19 4.01 -1.41
CA THR A 131 -0.87 4.51 -1.81
C THR A 131 -0.95 5.08 -3.23
N VAL A 132 -0.39 6.27 -3.41
CA VAL A 132 -0.19 6.90 -4.70
C VAL A 132 1.30 6.99 -4.96
N SER A 133 1.75 6.47 -6.09
CA SER A 133 3.14 6.57 -6.54
C SER A 133 3.22 7.49 -7.76
N GLU A 134 3.92 8.60 -7.61
CA GLU A 134 4.25 9.53 -8.67
C GLU A 134 5.68 9.26 -9.16
N VAL A 135 5.81 8.82 -10.40
CA VAL A 135 7.13 8.64 -11.02
C VAL A 135 7.63 9.98 -11.50
N THR A 136 8.70 10.47 -10.89
CA THR A 136 9.27 11.78 -11.19
C THR A 136 10.37 11.71 -12.25
N GLU A 137 11.09 10.57 -12.32
CA GLU A 137 12.13 10.29 -13.32
C GLU A 137 12.18 8.77 -13.60
N SER A 138 12.45 8.36 -14.85
CA SER A 138 12.51 6.96 -15.20
C SER A 138 13.53 6.66 -16.32
N ASN A 139 14.52 5.83 -15.95
CA ASN A 139 15.39 5.12 -16.86
C ASN A 139 15.52 3.65 -16.41
N GLY A 140 14.50 2.84 -16.72
CA GLY A 140 14.41 1.43 -16.33
C GLY A 140 13.67 1.17 -15.03
N SER A 141 12.61 0.37 -15.14
CA SER A 141 11.77 -0.19 -14.08
C SER A 141 11.29 0.75 -12.97
N SER A 142 10.51 1.76 -13.34
CA SER A 142 9.78 2.61 -12.41
C SER A 142 8.74 1.85 -11.55
N SER A 143 8.18 0.74 -12.06
CA SER A 143 7.28 -0.11 -11.26
C SER A 143 7.97 -0.76 -10.07
N MET A 144 9.24 -1.16 -10.20
CA MET A 144 10.01 -1.71 -9.09
C MET A 144 10.48 -0.63 -8.11
N ALA A 145 10.75 0.58 -8.59
CA ALA A 145 10.95 1.75 -7.72
C ALA A 145 9.67 2.07 -6.92
N THR A 146 8.49 1.97 -7.56
CA THR A 146 7.18 2.10 -6.90
C THR A 146 6.98 1.05 -5.80
N VAL A 147 7.37 -0.21 -6.02
CA VAL A 147 7.31 -1.25 -4.97
C VAL A 147 8.14 -0.85 -3.76
N CYS A 148 9.38 -0.43 -3.97
CA CYS A 148 10.29 -0.01 -2.89
C CYS A 148 9.75 1.23 -2.15
N GLY A 149 9.33 2.26 -2.89
CA GLY A 149 8.75 3.48 -2.33
C GLY A 149 7.45 3.21 -1.57
N THR A 150 6.57 2.33 -2.09
CA THR A 150 5.33 1.92 -1.41
C THR A 150 5.62 1.22 -0.10
N SER A 151 6.56 0.26 -0.09
CA SER A 151 6.96 -0.43 1.13
C SER A 151 7.44 0.55 2.20
N LEU A 152 8.31 1.49 1.83
CA LEU A 152 8.83 2.51 2.74
C LEU A 152 7.74 3.50 3.20
N SER A 153 6.88 4.00 2.30
CA SER A 153 5.82 4.96 2.66
C SER A 153 4.77 4.35 3.57
N MET A 154 4.46 3.05 3.42
CA MET A 154 3.58 2.33 4.34
C MET A 154 4.22 2.18 5.72
N MET A 155 5.49 1.80 5.78
CA MET A 155 6.22 1.71 7.05
C MET A 155 6.34 3.08 7.73
N ASP A 156 6.53 4.15 6.96
CA ASP A 156 6.53 5.54 7.45
C ASP A 156 5.15 5.97 7.98
N ALA A 157 4.07 5.46 7.39
CA ALA A 157 2.70 5.65 7.88
C ALA A 157 2.35 4.82 9.13
N GLY A 158 3.26 3.99 9.62
CA GLY A 158 3.03 3.10 10.77
C GLY A 158 2.28 1.81 10.42
N VAL A 159 2.18 1.45 9.13
CA VAL A 159 1.57 0.17 8.74
C VAL A 159 2.50 -0.99 9.11
N PRO A 160 2.07 -1.93 9.98
CA PRO A 160 2.92 -3.03 10.43
C PRO A 160 3.01 -4.13 9.35
N LEU A 161 3.76 -3.85 8.27
CA LEU A 161 4.01 -4.83 7.23
C LEU A 161 4.68 -6.07 7.82
N LYS A 162 4.25 -7.27 7.43
CA LYS A 162 4.87 -8.55 7.84
C LYS A 162 6.37 -8.55 7.56
N ARG A 163 6.80 -7.98 6.44
CA ARG A 163 8.20 -7.75 6.04
C ARG A 163 8.27 -6.60 5.03
N PRO A 164 9.39 -5.86 4.96
CA PRO A 164 9.65 -4.93 3.85
C PRO A 164 9.74 -5.67 2.51
N VAL A 165 9.32 -5.01 1.45
CA VAL A 165 9.35 -5.54 0.07
C VAL A 165 10.23 -4.66 -0.81
N ALA A 166 11.15 -5.28 -1.54
CA ALA A 166 11.90 -4.63 -2.61
C ALA A 166 11.59 -5.27 -3.96
N GLY A 167 11.80 -4.50 -5.02
CA GLY A 167 11.63 -4.96 -6.38
C GLY A 167 12.86 -4.67 -7.24
N ILE A 168 13.17 -5.59 -8.15
CA ILE A 168 14.26 -5.46 -9.12
C ILE A 168 13.77 -5.89 -10.51
N ALA A 169 14.29 -5.23 -11.55
CA ALA A 169 14.10 -5.64 -12.93
C ALA A 169 15.37 -6.28 -13.46
N MET A 170 15.20 -7.44 -14.04
CA MET A 170 16.25 -8.27 -14.64
C MET A 170 16.08 -8.29 -16.14
N GLY A 171 17.18 -8.43 -16.87
CA GLY A 171 17.19 -8.61 -18.32
C GLY A 171 17.99 -9.84 -18.73
N LEU A 172 17.76 -10.27 -19.95
CA LEU A 172 18.51 -11.34 -20.62
C LEU A 172 18.97 -10.85 -21.97
N ILE A 173 20.25 -11.08 -22.25
CA ILE A 173 20.80 -11.02 -23.61
C ILE A 173 21.29 -12.41 -23.95
N LYS A 174 20.79 -12.98 -25.07
CA LYS A 174 21.13 -14.34 -25.54
C LYS A 174 21.45 -14.32 -27.02
N GLU A 175 22.62 -14.83 -27.38
CA GLU A 175 23.03 -15.07 -28.75
C GLU A 175 23.52 -16.52 -28.87
N ASP A 176 22.85 -17.30 -29.63
CA ASP A 176 23.11 -18.73 -29.79
C ASP A 176 23.23 -19.46 -28.43
N ASP A 177 24.41 -19.96 -28.09
CA ASP A 177 24.70 -20.64 -26.81
C ASP A 177 25.20 -19.71 -25.71
N SER A 178 25.51 -18.44 -26.02
CA SER A 178 26.00 -17.44 -25.08
C SER A 178 24.87 -16.64 -24.53
N PHE A 179 24.89 -16.35 -23.22
CA PHE A 179 23.91 -15.49 -22.60
C PHE A 179 24.50 -14.67 -21.43
N ALA A 180 23.88 -13.56 -21.14
CA ALA A 180 24.14 -12.74 -19.96
C ALA A 180 22.84 -12.33 -19.29
N VAL A 181 22.74 -12.54 -17.97
CA VAL A 181 21.64 -12.02 -17.14
C VAL A 181 22.08 -10.70 -16.55
N LEU A 182 21.25 -9.68 -16.66
CA LEU A 182 21.51 -8.32 -16.21
C LEU A 182 20.61 -7.97 -15.01
N SER A 183 21.21 -7.49 -13.92
CA SER A 183 20.48 -6.94 -12.76
C SER A 183 20.21 -5.47 -12.95
N ASP A 184 19.02 -5.00 -12.55
CA ASP A 184 18.63 -3.58 -12.58
C ASP A 184 18.88 -2.94 -13.95
N ILE A 185 18.12 -3.40 -14.94
CA ILE A 185 18.26 -2.98 -16.33
C ILE A 185 17.83 -1.53 -16.57
N LEU A 186 18.53 -0.90 -17.50
CA LEU A 186 18.17 0.40 -18.07
C LEU A 186 17.04 0.26 -19.11
N GLY A 187 16.42 1.36 -19.51
CA GLY A 187 15.39 1.38 -20.53
C GLY A 187 15.88 0.84 -21.88
N ASP A 188 17.11 1.18 -22.29
CA ASP A 188 17.71 0.69 -23.52
C ASP A 188 18.00 -0.82 -23.44
N GLU A 189 18.42 -1.33 -22.31
CA GLU A 189 18.68 -2.75 -22.08
C GLU A 189 17.40 -3.58 -22.06
N ASP A 190 16.29 -3.01 -21.56
CA ASP A 190 14.95 -3.60 -21.70
C ASP A 190 14.56 -3.69 -23.19
N HIS A 191 14.74 -2.59 -23.93
CA HIS A 191 14.38 -2.52 -25.35
C HIS A 191 15.21 -3.47 -26.24
N LEU A 192 16.51 -3.59 -25.95
CA LEU A 192 17.45 -4.40 -26.72
C LEU A 192 17.58 -5.85 -26.22
N GLY A 193 17.01 -6.17 -25.07
CA GLY A 193 17.07 -7.50 -24.44
C GLY A 193 16.07 -8.49 -25.00
N ASP A 194 16.30 -9.77 -24.73
CA ASP A 194 15.49 -10.92 -25.17
C ASP A 194 14.41 -11.31 -24.16
N MET A 195 14.58 -10.90 -22.92
CA MET A 195 13.64 -11.07 -21.83
C MET A 195 13.84 -9.95 -20.83
N ASP A 196 12.75 -9.40 -20.32
CA ASP A 196 12.74 -8.67 -19.06
C ASP A 196 11.85 -9.40 -18.06
N PHE A 197 12.27 -9.44 -16.80
CA PHE A 197 11.41 -9.91 -15.76
C PHE A 197 11.61 -9.11 -14.47
N LYS A 198 10.51 -8.87 -13.81
CA LYS A 198 10.43 -8.06 -12.60
C LYS A 198 10.13 -8.98 -11.44
N VAL A 199 10.99 -8.94 -10.44
CA VAL A 199 10.86 -9.76 -9.23
C VAL A 199 10.75 -8.86 -8.04
N ALA A 200 9.64 -8.99 -7.32
CA ALA A 200 9.45 -8.31 -6.04
C ALA A 200 9.32 -9.34 -4.91
N GLY A 201 9.76 -8.97 -3.72
CA GLY A 201 9.64 -9.85 -2.56
C GLY A 201 10.38 -9.33 -1.33
N THR A 202 10.25 -10.10 -0.27
CA THR A 202 10.88 -9.89 1.03
C THR A 202 12.25 -10.58 1.08
N GLN A 203 12.90 -10.52 2.23
CA GLN A 203 14.10 -11.35 2.47
C GLN A 203 13.79 -12.86 2.43
N ASP A 204 12.56 -13.27 2.75
CA ASP A 204 12.16 -14.66 2.91
C ASP A 204 11.71 -15.30 1.59
N GLY A 205 11.21 -14.49 0.63
CA GLY A 205 10.72 -15.03 -0.63
C GLY A 205 10.16 -13.99 -1.60
N ILE A 206 9.71 -14.49 -2.75
CA ILE A 206 9.12 -13.70 -3.82
C ILE A 206 7.62 -13.51 -3.54
N THR A 207 7.13 -12.26 -3.66
CA THR A 207 5.71 -11.92 -3.53
C THR A 207 5.05 -11.67 -4.88
N SER A 208 5.81 -11.26 -5.88
CA SER A 208 5.30 -11.03 -7.24
C SER A 208 6.39 -11.20 -8.28
N LEU A 209 6.02 -11.77 -9.42
CA LEU A 209 6.85 -11.94 -10.60
C LEU A 209 6.05 -11.58 -11.85
N GLN A 210 6.67 -10.83 -12.74
CA GLN A 210 6.14 -10.57 -14.09
C GLN A 210 7.28 -10.71 -15.08
N MET A 211 7.05 -11.45 -16.15
CA MET A 211 8.05 -11.74 -17.17
C MET A 211 7.49 -11.45 -18.56
N ASP A 212 8.33 -10.84 -19.39
CA ASP A 212 8.11 -10.67 -20.83
C ASP A 212 9.27 -11.32 -21.59
N ILE A 213 8.96 -12.31 -22.42
CA ILE A 213 9.94 -13.06 -23.23
C ILE A 213 9.73 -12.69 -24.69
N LYS A 214 10.77 -12.14 -25.32
CA LYS A 214 10.77 -11.67 -26.71
C LYS A 214 11.36 -12.69 -27.69
N ILE A 215 11.85 -13.82 -27.18
CA ILE A 215 12.40 -14.96 -27.95
C ILE A 215 11.54 -16.21 -27.76
N THR A 216 11.78 -17.23 -28.57
CA THR A 216 10.95 -18.45 -28.61
C THR A 216 10.91 -19.19 -27.28
N SER A 217 12.05 -19.27 -26.56
CA SER A 217 12.12 -19.94 -25.26
C SER A 217 13.38 -19.55 -24.47
N ILE A 218 13.30 -19.75 -23.17
CA ILE A 218 14.45 -19.74 -22.26
C ILE A 218 14.57 -21.09 -21.55
N THR A 219 15.79 -21.47 -21.19
CA THR A 219 16.04 -22.75 -20.51
C THR A 219 15.80 -22.60 -18.99
N ALA A 220 15.48 -23.72 -18.32
CA ALA A 220 15.37 -23.75 -16.85
C ALA A 220 16.67 -23.26 -16.16
N LYS A 221 17.84 -23.57 -16.74
CA LYS A 221 19.14 -23.12 -16.23
C LYS A 221 19.29 -21.59 -16.29
N ILE A 222 18.85 -20.94 -17.37
CA ILE A 222 18.85 -19.47 -17.48
C ILE A 222 17.95 -18.89 -16.42
N MET A 223 16.76 -19.46 -16.21
CA MET A 223 15.81 -18.99 -15.22
C MET A 223 16.33 -19.13 -13.78
N GLU A 224 16.98 -20.25 -13.46
CA GLU A 224 17.61 -20.46 -12.16
C GLU A 224 18.65 -19.39 -11.87
N ILE A 225 19.58 -19.16 -12.80
CA ILE A 225 20.62 -18.12 -12.68
C ILE A 225 19.97 -16.73 -12.52
N ALA A 226 18.93 -16.44 -13.29
CA ALA A 226 18.25 -15.17 -13.27
C ALA A 226 17.53 -14.93 -11.92
N LEU A 227 16.89 -15.94 -11.36
CA LEU A 227 16.22 -15.85 -10.06
C LEU A 227 17.22 -15.71 -8.89
N ASP A 228 18.33 -16.44 -8.95
CA ASP A 228 19.40 -16.31 -7.95
C ASP A 228 20.02 -14.91 -7.97
N GLN A 229 20.33 -14.40 -9.17
CA GLN A 229 20.87 -13.05 -9.32
C GLN A 229 19.85 -11.97 -8.92
N ALA A 230 18.56 -12.18 -9.20
CA ALA A 230 17.48 -11.32 -8.74
C ALA A 230 17.35 -11.31 -7.21
N LYS A 231 17.58 -12.46 -6.56
CA LYS A 231 17.60 -12.57 -5.09
C LYS A 231 18.71 -11.72 -4.50
N ASP A 232 19.93 -11.82 -5.02
CA ASP A 232 21.07 -11.03 -4.54
C ASP A 232 20.82 -9.54 -4.70
N GLY A 233 20.34 -9.11 -5.88
CA GLY A 233 19.99 -7.71 -6.14
C GLY A 233 18.87 -7.20 -5.23
N ARG A 234 17.82 -8.00 -4.99
CA ARG A 234 16.72 -7.64 -4.11
C ARG A 234 17.16 -7.52 -2.65
N LEU A 235 18.02 -8.43 -2.16
CA LEU A 235 18.58 -8.35 -0.81
C LEU A 235 19.46 -7.11 -0.63
N HIS A 236 20.26 -6.76 -1.65
CA HIS A 236 21.00 -5.50 -1.67
C HIS A 236 20.08 -4.29 -1.56
N ILE A 237 19.00 -4.25 -2.37
CA ILE A 237 18.02 -3.14 -2.33
C ILE A 237 17.36 -3.04 -0.96
N LEU A 238 16.93 -4.16 -0.35
CA LEU A 238 16.39 -4.18 1.01
C LEU A 238 17.39 -3.62 2.03
N GLY A 239 18.67 -3.95 1.90
CA GLY A 239 19.73 -3.41 2.74
C GLY A 239 19.87 -1.89 2.62
N GLU A 240 19.78 -1.33 1.40
CA GLU A 240 19.79 0.11 1.19
C GLU A 240 18.52 0.80 1.75
N MET A 241 17.35 0.21 1.52
CA MET A 241 16.08 0.71 2.07
C MET A 241 16.09 0.75 3.61
N SER A 242 16.70 -0.25 4.25
CA SER A 242 16.77 -0.34 5.71
C SER A 242 17.58 0.78 6.36
N LYS A 243 18.46 1.45 5.62
CA LYS A 243 19.21 2.62 6.11
C LYS A 243 18.31 3.84 6.30
N ALA A 244 17.23 3.95 5.50
CA ALA A 244 16.23 5.01 5.65
C ALA A 244 15.18 4.67 6.70
N LEU A 245 14.65 3.43 6.68
CA LEU A 245 13.67 2.93 7.65
C LEU A 245 13.74 1.41 7.71
N ASN A 246 14.09 0.88 8.89
CA ASN A 246 14.25 -0.56 9.08
C ASN A 246 12.97 -1.28 9.53
N THR A 247 12.16 -0.60 10.34
CA THR A 247 10.88 -1.09 10.87
C THR A 247 9.79 -0.06 10.67
N ALA A 248 8.53 -0.47 10.64
CA ALA A 248 7.41 0.47 10.66
C ALA A 248 7.50 1.39 11.89
N ARG A 249 7.01 2.62 11.76
CA ARG A 249 6.91 3.54 12.90
C ARG A 249 5.90 3.03 13.91
N ASP A 250 6.21 3.17 15.19
CA ASP A 250 5.33 2.74 16.29
C ASP A 250 4.08 3.64 16.41
N ASN A 251 4.19 4.91 16.01
CA ASN A 251 3.11 5.88 16.09
C ASN A 251 2.65 6.30 14.70
N LEU A 252 1.34 6.45 14.55
CA LEU A 252 0.75 7.05 13.36
C LEU A 252 1.03 8.56 13.32
N SER A 253 1.00 9.13 12.11
CA SER A 253 1.03 10.58 11.92
C SER A 253 -0.12 11.26 12.68
N ASP A 254 0.11 12.45 13.22
CA ASP A 254 -0.95 13.25 13.87
C ASP A 254 -2.08 13.62 12.90
N SER A 255 -1.81 13.58 11.59
CA SER A 255 -2.80 13.80 10.53
C SER A 255 -3.65 12.57 10.23
N ALA A 256 -3.24 11.37 10.67
CA ALA A 256 -3.96 10.14 10.42
C ALA A 256 -5.17 10.01 11.38
N PRO A 257 -6.31 9.48 10.89
CA PRO A 257 -7.45 9.22 11.77
C PRO A 257 -7.07 8.16 12.81
N LYS A 258 -7.39 8.41 14.07
CA LYS A 258 -7.23 7.42 15.14
C LYS A 258 -8.47 6.55 15.19
N ILE A 259 -8.33 5.25 14.99
CA ILE A 259 -9.43 4.29 15.07
C ILE A 259 -9.40 3.59 16.42
N THR A 260 -10.52 3.67 17.14
CA THR A 260 -10.78 2.90 18.35
C THR A 260 -11.86 1.88 18.06
N THR A 261 -11.58 0.62 18.34
CA THR A 261 -12.53 -0.46 18.15
C THR A 261 -13.13 -0.87 19.49
N LEU A 262 -14.46 -1.05 19.52
CA LEU A 262 -15.18 -1.58 20.68
C LEU A 262 -16.17 -2.65 20.24
N LYS A 263 -16.48 -3.58 21.13
CA LYS A 263 -17.44 -4.65 20.88
C LYS A 263 -18.74 -4.35 21.62
N ILE A 264 -19.87 -4.47 20.91
CA ILE A 264 -21.21 -4.31 21.47
C ILE A 264 -22.04 -5.58 21.23
N PRO A 265 -23.09 -5.81 22.00
CA PRO A 265 -24.07 -6.86 21.71
C PRO A 265 -24.73 -6.63 20.35
N VAL A 266 -24.88 -7.70 19.57
CA VAL A 266 -25.41 -7.66 18.19
C VAL A 266 -26.84 -7.10 18.13
N ASP A 267 -27.66 -7.38 19.15
CA ASP A 267 -29.03 -6.87 19.29
C ASP A 267 -29.08 -5.34 19.46
N LYS A 268 -27.99 -4.71 19.95
CA LYS A 268 -27.86 -3.25 20.15
C LYS A 268 -27.44 -2.49 18.88
N ILE A 269 -27.02 -3.18 17.83
CA ILE A 269 -26.61 -2.55 16.55
C ILE A 269 -27.73 -1.64 16.03
N ARG A 270 -29.01 -2.11 16.10
CA ARG A 270 -30.15 -1.35 15.63
C ARG A 270 -30.40 -0.08 16.43
N ASP A 271 -30.10 -0.09 17.73
CA ASP A 271 -30.26 1.07 18.60
C ASP A 271 -29.26 2.17 18.25
N ILE A 272 -28.01 1.81 17.95
CA ILE A 272 -26.96 2.75 17.53
C ILE A 272 -27.22 3.30 16.12
N ILE A 273 -27.66 2.47 15.20
CA ILE A 273 -27.99 2.92 13.84
C ILE A 273 -29.22 3.82 13.89
N GLY A 274 -30.23 3.44 14.64
CA GLY A 274 -31.51 4.14 14.74
C GLY A 274 -32.35 4.08 13.46
N PRO A 275 -33.61 4.55 13.50
CA PRO A 275 -34.51 4.54 12.36
C PRO A 275 -33.90 5.28 11.15
N GLY A 276 -33.68 4.56 10.02
CA GLY A 276 -33.08 5.12 8.82
C GLY A 276 -31.67 5.71 9.00
N GLY A 277 -30.91 5.24 10.00
CA GLY A 277 -29.57 5.70 10.31
C GLY A 277 -29.50 7.08 11.00
N LYS A 278 -30.59 7.52 11.63
CA LYS A 278 -30.66 8.87 12.25
C LYS A 278 -29.72 9.02 13.44
N VAL A 279 -29.68 8.02 14.31
CA VAL A 279 -28.90 8.10 15.56
C VAL A 279 -27.40 8.12 15.26
N ILE A 280 -26.92 7.22 14.42
CA ILE A 280 -25.50 7.18 14.04
C ILE A 280 -25.06 8.46 13.35
N ARG A 281 -25.89 9.03 12.46
CA ARG A 281 -25.58 10.32 11.81
C ARG A 281 -25.49 11.45 12.83
N GLU A 282 -26.43 11.50 13.79
CA GLU A 282 -26.42 12.51 14.85
C GLU A 282 -25.16 12.41 15.71
N ILE A 283 -24.72 11.19 16.07
CA ILE A 283 -23.47 10.99 16.81
C ILE A 283 -22.29 11.52 15.98
N CYS A 284 -22.19 11.14 14.70
CA CYS A 284 -21.11 11.59 13.82
C CYS A 284 -21.08 13.13 13.67
N GLU A 285 -22.24 13.77 13.49
CA GLU A 285 -22.36 15.23 13.35
C GLU A 285 -21.96 15.96 14.65
N GLN A 286 -22.36 15.46 15.81
CA GLN A 286 -22.08 16.10 17.11
C GLN A 286 -20.63 15.94 17.54
N THR A 287 -20.01 14.80 17.23
CA THR A 287 -18.65 14.47 17.67
C THR A 287 -17.58 14.71 16.63
N GLY A 288 -17.94 14.84 15.35
CA GLY A 288 -17.01 14.90 14.24
C GLY A 288 -16.29 13.58 13.95
N ALA A 289 -16.68 12.48 14.61
CA ALA A 289 -16.14 11.14 14.37
C ALA A 289 -16.88 10.44 13.23
N LYS A 290 -16.22 9.46 12.60
CA LYS A 290 -16.84 8.49 11.69
C LYS A 290 -17.04 7.18 12.45
N ILE A 291 -18.19 6.55 12.31
CA ILE A 291 -18.54 5.30 12.99
C ILE A 291 -18.92 4.26 11.95
N ASP A 292 -18.25 3.11 12.00
CA ASP A 292 -18.57 1.92 11.21
C ASP A 292 -18.97 0.80 12.16
N ILE A 293 -20.01 0.03 11.78
CA ILE A 293 -20.54 -1.08 12.59
C ILE A 293 -20.61 -2.32 11.72
N GLU A 294 -19.96 -3.38 12.16
CA GLU A 294 -20.00 -4.70 11.51
C GLU A 294 -21.13 -5.54 12.09
N ASP A 295 -21.63 -6.52 11.31
CA ASP A 295 -22.75 -7.37 11.69
C ASP A 295 -22.49 -8.23 12.94
N ASP A 296 -21.22 -8.43 13.28
CA ASP A 296 -20.78 -9.17 14.47
C ASP A 296 -20.76 -8.31 15.75
N GLY A 297 -21.12 -7.01 15.67
CA GLY A 297 -21.14 -6.08 16.78
C GLY A 297 -19.79 -5.34 17.00
N THR A 298 -18.86 -5.44 16.07
CA THR A 298 -17.64 -4.63 16.10
C THR A 298 -17.97 -3.20 15.66
N VAL A 299 -17.66 -2.22 16.49
CA VAL A 299 -17.84 -0.77 16.23
C VAL A 299 -16.47 -0.12 16.12
N SER A 300 -16.17 0.43 14.96
CA SER A 300 -14.94 1.17 14.68
C SER A 300 -15.24 2.66 14.66
N ILE A 301 -14.61 3.41 15.58
CA ILE A 301 -14.78 4.85 15.72
C ILE A 301 -13.48 5.52 15.28
N ALA A 302 -13.53 6.26 14.18
CA ALA A 302 -12.41 7.00 13.64
C ALA A 302 -12.57 8.50 13.90
N ALA A 303 -11.60 9.11 14.55
CA ALA A 303 -11.62 10.52 14.91
C ALA A 303 -10.27 11.20 14.66
N SER A 304 -10.31 12.51 14.37
CA SER A 304 -9.13 13.34 14.19
C SER A 304 -8.50 13.83 15.50
N SER A 305 -9.21 13.72 16.62
CA SER A 305 -8.73 14.08 17.95
C SER A 305 -9.20 13.09 19.01
N GLN A 306 -8.47 13.02 20.13
CA GLN A 306 -8.83 12.18 21.26
C GLN A 306 -10.17 12.59 21.85
N GLU A 307 -10.43 13.89 21.96
CA GLU A 307 -11.68 14.43 22.49
C GLU A 307 -12.90 13.97 21.67
N SER A 308 -12.80 14.04 20.35
CA SER A 308 -13.83 13.55 19.42
C SER A 308 -14.05 12.04 19.54
N SER A 309 -12.97 11.27 19.70
CA SER A 309 -13.04 9.82 19.91
C SER A 309 -13.75 9.48 21.21
N ASP A 310 -13.35 10.10 22.32
CA ASP A 310 -13.91 9.84 23.66
C ASP A 310 -15.38 10.24 23.72
N ALA A 311 -15.76 11.35 23.10
CA ALA A 311 -17.15 11.78 22.99
C ALA A 311 -18.01 10.76 22.22
N ALA A 312 -17.51 10.25 21.09
CA ALA A 312 -18.24 9.25 20.29
C ALA A 312 -18.35 7.91 21.03
N ILE A 313 -17.28 7.46 21.67
CA ILE A 313 -17.26 6.26 22.51
C ILE A 313 -18.26 6.38 23.65
N GLY A 314 -18.29 7.53 24.35
CA GLY A 314 -19.25 7.81 25.41
C GLY A 314 -20.69 7.66 24.92
N ARG A 315 -21.03 8.30 23.79
CA ARG A 315 -22.38 8.23 23.20
C ARG A 315 -22.77 6.80 22.81
N VAL A 316 -21.85 6.04 22.24
CA VAL A 316 -22.12 4.63 21.89
C VAL A 316 -22.35 3.79 23.15
N LYS A 317 -21.50 3.97 24.18
CA LYS A 317 -21.65 3.27 25.46
C LYS A 317 -22.95 3.62 26.16
N ASP A 318 -23.39 4.87 26.16
CA ASP A 318 -24.66 5.30 26.77
C ASP A 318 -25.87 4.61 26.10
N ILE A 319 -25.82 4.40 24.79
CA ILE A 319 -26.92 3.74 24.05
C ILE A 319 -27.00 2.23 24.36
N VAL A 320 -25.84 1.57 24.50
CA VAL A 320 -25.78 0.12 24.75
C VAL A 320 -25.81 -0.26 26.23
N ALA A 321 -25.71 0.75 27.13
CA ALA A 321 -25.68 0.51 28.56
C ALA A 321 -26.94 -0.23 29.01
N GLU A 322 -26.74 -1.28 29.82
CA GLU A 322 -27.80 -2.02 30.51
C GLU A 322 -27.60 -1.91 32.04
N PRO A 323 -28.70 -1.91 32.79
CA PRO A 323 -28.60 -1.83 34.25
C PRO A 323 -27.98 -3.11 34.82
N GLU A 324 -26.95 -2.95 35.64
CA GLU A 324 -26.32 -4.05 36.38
C GLU A 324 -26.90 -4.17 37.77
N LEU A 325 -27.15 -5.41 38.22
CA LEU A 325 -27.70 -5.67 39.56
C LEU A 325 -26.70 -5.27 40.64
N GLY A 326 -27.13 -4.33 41.50
CA GLY A 326 -26.32 -3.85 42.61
C GLY A 326 -25.64 -2.51 42.37
N GLU A 327 -25.69 -1.99 41.13
CA GLU A 327 -25.16 -0.67 40.79
C GLU A 327 -26.17 0.45 41.11
N ILE A 328 -25.66 1.63 41.45
CA ILE A 328 -26.45 2.83 41.75
C ILE A 328 -26.37 3.79 40.56
N TYR A 329 -27.53 4.10 39.98
CA TYR A 329 -27.63 5.00 38.84
C TYR A 329 -28.30 6.32 39.22
N THR A 330 -27.80 7.40 38.66
CA THR A 330 -28.46 8.72 38.75
C THR A 330 -29.51 8.81 37.63
N GLY A 331 -30.74 9.10 37.96
CA GLY A 331 -31.83 9.23 37.00
C GLY A 331 -32.65 10.48 37.20
N SER A 332 -33.39 10.88 36.15
CA SER A 332 -34.37 11.99 36.21
C SER A 332 -35.79 11.45 36.22
N VAL A 333 -36.63 11.99 37.08
CA VAL A 333 -38.06 11.65 37.11
C VAL A 333 -38.75 12.29 35.91
N VAL A 334 -39.24 11.45 35.00
CA VAL A 334 -39.91 11.88 33.76
C VAL A 334 -41.42 12.07 33.97
N LYS A 335 -42.03 11.25 34.83
CA LYS A 335 -43.46 11.31 35.13
C LYS A 335 -43.76 10.71 36.49
N THR A 336 -44.64 11.35 37.24
CA THR A 336 -45.21 10.81 38.46
C THR A 336 -46.66 10.39 38.24
N VAL A 337 -47.06 9.29 38.85
CA VAL A 337 -48.41 8.70 38.79
C VAL A 337 -48.78 8.20 40.19
N ASP A 338 -50.07 7.90 40.46
CA ASP A 338 -50.57 7.53 41.78
C ASP A 338 -49.85 6.32 42.40
N PHE A 339 -49.29 5.43 41.58
CA PHE A 339 -48.64 4.19 42.03
C PHE A 339 -47.08 4.29 41.99
N GLY A 340 -46.48 5.45 41.59
CA GLY A 340 -45.02 5.58 41.57
C GLY A 340 -44.50 6.68 40.64
N ALA A 341 -43.22 6.61 40.34
CA ALA A 341 -42.53 7.55 39.44
C ALA A 341 -41.81 6.78 38.31
N PHE A 342 -41.92 7.28 37.10
CA PHE A 342 -41.09 6.82 35.99
C PHE A 342 -39.77 7.60 36.00
N VAL A 343 -38.69 6.89 36.18
CA VAL A 343 -37.34 7.45 36.25
C VAL A 343 -36.57 7.01 35.03
N ASN A 344 -36.06 7.98 34.27
CA ASN A 344 -35.13 7.70 33.18
C ASN A 344 -33.70 7.68 33.73
N PHE A 345 -33.01 6.57 33.55
CA PHE A 345 -31.61 6.38 33.91
C PHE A 345 -30.94 5.62 32.75
N LEU A 346 -29.65 5.76 32.54
CA LEU A 346 -28.88 5.21 31.42
C LEU A 346 -29.29 5.82 30.05
N GLY A 347 -29.36 7.15 29.98
CA GLY A 347 -29.59 7.89 28.74
C GLY A 347 -31.05 7.99 28.28
N PRO A 348 -31.32 8.69 27.18
CA PRO A 348 -32.67 8.83 26.64
C PRO A 348 -33.06 7.54 25.90
N LYS A 349 -33.87 6.73 26.52
CA LYS A 349 -34.58 5.63 25.84
C LYS A 349 -36.03 5.97 25.64
#